data_917f46b697be4a94709d0fa6ca558b3f
#
_entry.id   917f46b697be4a94709d0fa6ca558b3f
#
_cell.length_a   1.000
_cell.length_b   1.000
_cell.length_c   1.000
_cell.angle_alpha   90.00
_cell.angle_beta   90.00
_cell.angle_gamma   90.00
#
_symmetry.space_group_name_H-M   'P 1'
#
loop_
_entity.id
_entity.type
_entity.pdbx_description
1 polymer ?
#
loop_
_entity_poly.entity_id
_entity_poly.type
_entity_poly.pdbx_seq_one_letter_code
_entity_poly.pdbx_strand_id
1 'polypeptide(L)'
;MLRHQSNYQILDLVGQGQFGRVFAAVELKSGALVALKELKTKQLSTSSFLRELTFLVTLDHFNLVTCKALEHGYNQRYIVMDYCEGGTLRSFLNNSPAISLNQSLKLVIDILSGLKYAHEKGIIHRDIKPENILLKTSDRSYTAHIADFGIAKLKQEIDSQNILGNTGSPAYMAPEQFYGEYSYNCDLYGVGIILYELVTGNRPFSGMPKELVAAHLSQPVTISADVPLLLRLAISKSLEKLPSRRYQTAAEML
;
A
#
# COMPACT_ATOMS: atom_id res chain seq x y z
N MET A 1 11.87 -5.13 32.17
CA MET A 1 10.93 -4.19 32.79
C MET A 1 10.15 -3.48 31.68
N LEU A 2 8.95 -3.93 31.39
CA LEU A 2 8.03 -3.30 30.44
C LEU A 2 7.49 -2.03 31.10
N ARG A 3 7.85 -0.87 30.56
CA ARG A 3 7.40 0.42 31.10
C ARG A 3 5.93 0.64 30.74
N HIS A 4 5.06 0.49 31.71
CA HIS A 4 3.69 0.97 31.67
C HIS A 4 3.67 2.49 31.57
N GLN A 5 3.45 3.04 30.39
CA GLN A 5 3.11 4.46 30.19
C GLN A 5 2.25 4.69 28.92
N SER A 6 1.67 3.66 28.37
CA SER A 6 0.73 3.77 27.25
C SER A 6 -0.53 2.98 27.54
N ASN A 7 -1.64 3.39 26.94
CA ASN A 7 -2.90 2.65 26.95
C ASN A 7 -2.79 1.28 26.26
N TYR A 8 -1.59 0.90 25.81
CA TYR A 8 -1.31 -0.27 24.98
C TYR A 8 -0.18 -1.12 25.55
N GLN A 9 -0.38 -2.42 25.53
CA GLN A 9 0.65 -3.42 25.84
C GLN A 9 1.25 -3.93 24.53
N ILE A 10 2.52 -3.62 24.27
CA ILE A 10 3.24 -4.16 23.11
C ILE A 10 3.44 -5.66 23.29
N LEU A 11 3.09 -6.43 22.25
CA LEU A 11 3.24 -7.88 22.20
C LEU A 11 4.49 -8.26 21.42
N ASP A 12 4.63 -7.79 20.16
CA ASP A 12 5.70 -8.19 19.27
C ASP A 12 6.02 -7.11 18.22
N LEU A 13 7.21 -7.19 17.62
CA LEU A 13 7.61 -6.40 16.46
C LEU A 13 7.17 -7.14 15.18
N VAL A 14 6.13 -6.63 14.51
CA VAL A 14 5.54 -7.29 13.33
C VAL A 14 6.02 -6.70 12.00
N GLY A 15 6.70 -5.55 12.04
CA GLY A 15 7.27 -4.94 10.85
C GLY A 15 8.36 -3.94 11.18
N GLN A 16 9.39 -3.91 10.33
CA GLN A 16 10.45 -2.91 10.38
C GLN A 16 10.84 -2.52 8.97
N GLY A 17 10.83 -1.23 8.70
CA GLY A 17 11.15 -0.71 7.37
C GLY A 17 11.68 0.71 7.42
N GLN A 18 11.78 1.30 6.24
CA GLN A 18 12.23 2.69 6.06
C GLN A 18 11.35 3.69 6.85
N PHE A 19 10.07 3.38 7.05
CA PHE A 19 9.08 4.24 7.69
C PHE A 19 9.03 4.12 9.22
N GLY A 20 9.76 3.21 9.82
CA GLY A 20 9.75 2.96 11.25
C GLY A 20 9.49 1.50 11.59
N ARG A 21 9.16 1.27 12.84
CA ARG A 21 8.80 -0.04 13.38
C ARG A 21 7.29 -0.11 13.56
N VAL A 22 6.73 -1.29 13.32
CA VAL A 22 5.31 -1.58 13.59
C VAL A 22 5.24 -2.70 14.61
N PHE A 23 4.49 -2.48 15.67
CA PHE A 23 4.31 -3.43 16.75
C PHE A 23 2.87 -3.92 16.79
N ALA A 24 2.67 -5.20 17.05
CA ALA A 24 1.39 -5.71 17.52
C ALA A 24 1.23 -5.34 19.00
N ALA A 25 0.06 -4.87 19.37
CA ALA A 25 -0.23 -4.48 20.75
C ALA A 25 -1.69 -4.75 21.13
N VAL A 26 -1.97 -4.82 22.42
CA VAL A 26 -3.33 -4.89 22.98
C VAL A 26 -3.67 -3.55 23.62
N GLU A 27 -4.81 -2.99 23.26
CA GLU A 27 -5.38 -1.84 23.95
C GLU A 27 -5.88 -2.30 25.33
N LEU A 28 -5.30 -1.76 26.39
CA LEU A 28 -5.56 -2.23 27.77
C LEU A 28 -7.02 -2.01 28.22
N LYS A 29 -7.70 -1.00 27.67
CA LYS A 29 -9.07 -0.67 28.04
C LYS A 29 -10.09 -1.62 27.41
N SER A 30 -9.93 -1.98 26.15
CA SER A 30 -10.90 -2.78 25.38
C SER A 30 -10.47 -4.24 25.22
N GLY A 31 -9.19 -4.56 25.41
CA GLY A 31 -8.60 -5.84 25.05
C GLY A 31 -8.42 -6.03 23.53
N ALA A 32 -8.67 -5.01 22.71
CA ALA A 32 -8.58 -5.11 21.26
C ALA A 32 -7.13 -5.18 20.79
N LEU A 33 -6.87 -6.03 19.80
CA LEU A 33 -5.59 -6.11 19.10
C LEU A 33 -5.47 -4.95 18.11
N VAL A 34 -4.34 -4.24 18.17
CA VAL A 34 -4.03 -3.06 17.34
C VAL A 34 -2.60 -3.13 16.81
N ALA A 35 -2.32 -2.37 15.76
CA ALA A 35 -0.96 -2.12 15.30
C ALA A 35 -0.51 -0.72 15.75
N LEU A 36 0.70 -0.64 16.30
CA LEU A 36 1.36 0.61 16.69
C LEU A 36 2.50 0.89 15.73
N LYS A 37 2.32 1.86 14.85
CA LYS A 37 3.37 2.30 13.94
C LYS A 37 4.16 3.43 14.57
N GLU A 38 5.43 3.16 14.91
CA GLU A 38 6.36 4.15 15.44
C GLU A 38 6.74 5.17 14.37
N LEU A 39 6.70 6.44 14.73
CA LEU A 39 7.06 7.54 13.86
C LEU A 39 8.45 8.06 14.19
N LYS A 40 9.32 8.11 13.19
CA LYS A 40 10.65 8.72 13.34
C LYS A 40 10.51 10.24 13.45
N THR A 41 10.47 10.76 14.67
CA THR A 41 10.12 12.16 15.02
C THR A 41 11.13 13.22 14.56
N LYS A 42 12.34 12.85 14.15
CA LYS A 42 13.43 13.81 13.92
C LYS A 42 13.28 14.70 12.66
N GLN A 43 12.31 14.43 11.79
CA GLN A 43 12.24 15.07 10.46
C GLN A 43 10.94 15.83 10.15
N LEU A 44 9.94 15.85 11.05
CA LEU A 44 8.64 16.45 10.77
C LEU A 44 8.31 17.55 11.75
N SER A 45 7.94 18.74 11.25
CA SER A 45 7.31 19.75 12.09
C SER A 45 5.99 19.20 12.64
N THR A 46 5.72 19.46 13.90
CA THR A 46 4.51 18.95 14.59
C THR A 46 3.22 19.39 13.88
N SER A 47 3.18 20.58 13.30
CA SER A 47 2.01 21.14 12.61
C SER A 47 1.70 20.46 11.27
N SER A 48 2.70 20.24 10.42
CA SER A 48 2.53 19.51 9.14
C SER A 48 2.11 18.07 9.39
N PHE A 49 2.72 17.44 10.38
CA PHE A 49 2.43 16.09 10.80
C PHE A 49 0.98 15.92 11.31
N LEU A 50 0.52 16.79 12.19
CA LEU A 50 -0.87 16.75 12.71
C LEU A 50 -1.89 17.00 11.61
N ARG A 51 -1.60 17.89 10.65
CA ARG A 51 -2.49 18.19 9.53
C ARG A 51 -2.73 16.98 8.63
N GLU A 52 -1.70 16.19 8.35
CA GLU A 52 -1.82 14.98 7.52
C GLU A 52 -2.43 13.80 8.26
N LEU A 53 -2.16 13.69 9.57
CA LEU A 53 -2.82 12.68 10.40
C LEU A 53 -4.32 12.94 10.54
N THR A 54 -4.76 14.19 10.56
CA THR A 54 -6.19 14.53 10.54
C THR A 54 -6.86 13.94 9.29
N PHE A 55 -6.17 13.92 8.16
CA PHE A 55 -6.66 13.26 6.94
C PHE A 55 -6.78 11.74 7.10
N LEU A 56 -5.79 11.07 7.71
CA LEU A 56 -5.81 9.61 7.90
C LEU A 56 -6.94 9.16 8.82
N VAL A 57 -7.26 9.95 9.85
CA VAL A 57 -8.37 9.66 10.78
C VAL A 57 -9.75 9.79 10.10
N THR A 58 -9.85 10.56 9.00
CA THR A 58 -11.11 10.71 8.25
C THR A 58 -11.38 9.61 7.24
N LEU A 59 -10.40 8.73 6.97
CA LEU A 59 -10.55 7.61 6.07
C LEU A 59 -11.14 6.41 6.84
N ASP A 60 -12.44 6.20 6.67
CA ASP A 60 -13.16 5.07 7.24
C ASP A 60 -13.82 4.27 6.10
N HIS A 61 -13.22 3.13 5.75
CA HIS A 61 -13.72 2.23 4.72
C HIS A 61 -13.24 0.81 4.99
N PHE A 62 -14.08 -0.18 4.70
CA PHE A 62 -13.82 -1.60 4.97
C PHE A 62 -12.47 -2.10 4.40
N ASN A 63 -12.07 -1.64 3.22
CA ASN A 63 -10.82 -2.03 2.56
C ASN A 63 -9.65 -1.06 2.80
N LEU A 64 -9.73 -0.22 3.82
CA LEU A 64 -8.63 0.63 4.29
C LEU A 64 -8.24 0.25 5.71
N VAL A 65 -6.96 0.37 6.03
CA VAL A 65 -6.48 0.28 7.40
C VAL A 65 -6.84 1.57 8.12
N THR A 66 -7.73 1.48 9.09
CA THR A 66 -8.23 2.64 9.83
C THR A 66 -7.21 3.13 10.87
N CYS A 67 -6.91 4.41 10.85
CA CYS A 67 -6.16 5.07 11.91
C CYS A 67 -7.11 5.40 13.07
N LYS A 68 -6.91 4.78 14.24
CA LYS A 68 -7.78 4.91 15.41
C LYS A 68 -7.39 6.07 16.30
N ALA A 69 -6.10 6.26 16.51
CA ALA A 69 -5.58 7.26 17.45
C ALA A 69 -4.11 7.60 17.17
N LEU A 70 -3.67 8.66 17.79
CA LEU A 70 -2.27 9.04 17.93
C LEU A 70 -1.87 8.94 19.38
N GLU A 71 -0.82 8.21 19.67
CA GLU A 71 -0.25 8.10 20.99
C GLU A 71 1.08 8.84 21.08
N HIS A 72 1.22 9.61 22.15
CA HIS A 72 2.44 10.33 22.51
C HIS A 72 3.11 9.65 23.70
N GLY A 73 4.21 8.95 23.45
CA GLY A 73 5.12 8.51 24.49
C GLY A 73 6.16 9.60 24.82
N TYR A 74 6.95 9.38 25.86
CA TYR A 74 7.93 10.38 26.37
C TYR A 74 8.95 10.86 25.31
N ASN A 75 9.31 10.00 24.34
CA ASN A 75 10.24 10.30 23.23
C ASN A 75 9.80 9.70 21.89
N GLN A 76 8.61 9.15 21.80
CA GLN A 76 8.14 8.42 20.62
C GLN A 76 6.69 8.75 20.36
N ARG A 77 6.33 8.79 19.08
CA ARG A 77 4.95 8.96 18.63
C ARG A 77 4.53 7.71 17.88
N TYR A 78 3.30 7.28 18.13
CA TYR A 78 2.73 6.11 17.46
C TYR A 78 1.42 6.48 16.78
N ILE A 79 1.22 5.92 15.58
CA ILE A 79 -0.11 5.81 14.98
C ILE A 79 -0.69 4.48 15.46
N VAL A 80 -1.86 4.54 16.07
CA VAL A 80 -2.65 3.37 16.42
C VAL A 80 -3.57 3.05 15.26
N MET A 81 -3.54 1.83 14.77
CA MET A 81 -4.35 1.41 13.61
C MET A 81 -4.83 -0.03 13.76
N ASP A 82 -5.72 -0.43 12.86
CA ASP A 82 -6.18 -1.81 12.80
C ASP A 82 -5.00 -2.77 12.66
N TYR A 83 -5.08 -3.87 13.39
CA TYR A 83 -4.18 -5.01 13.17
C TYR A 83 -4.77 -5.95 12.12
N CYS A 84 -3.93 -6.37 11.17
CA CYS A 84 -4.29 -7.31 10.12
C CYS A 84 -3.44 -8.57 10.28
N GLU A 85 -4.06 -9.63 10.76
CA GLU A 85 -3.40 -10.87 11.19
C GLU A 85 -2.82 -11.70 10.04
N GLY A 86 -3.29 -11.49 8.82
CA GLY A 86 -2.78 -12.14 7.60
C GLY A 86 -1.46 -11.56 7.07
N GLY A 87 -0.93 -10.52 7.72
CA GLY A 87 0.31 -9.86 7.30
C GLY A 87 0.17 -9.08 6.00
N THR A 88 1.26 -8.91 5.24
CA THR A 88 1.25 -8.20 3.96
C THR A 88 0.95 -9.14 2.78
N LEU A 89 0.36 -8.61 1.71
CA LEU A 89 0.19 -9.36 0.45
C LEU A 89 1.56 -9.83 -0.09
N ARG A 90 2.65 -9.09 0.17
CA ARG A 90 4.01 -9.51 -0.19
C ARG A 90 4.42 -10.77 0.55
N SER A 91 4.26 -10.81 1.87
CA SER A 91 4.59 -12.00 2.66
C SER A 91 3.73 -13.20 2.25
N PHE A 92 2.46 -12.96 1.94
CA PHE A 92 1.55 -13.96 1.42
C PHE A 92 2.04 -14.53 0.07
N LEU A 93 2.35 -13.68 -0.92
CA LEU A 93 2.87 -14.10 -2.23
C LEU A 93 4.18 -14.89 -2.15
N ASN A 94 5.04 -14.54 -1.19
CA ASN A 94 6.33 -15.23 -1.02
C ASN A 94 6.20 -16.62 -0.36
N ASN A 95 5.18 -16.83 0.47
CA ASN A 95 5.08 -18.01 1.36
C ASN A 95 3.92 -18.95 0.99
N SER A 96 3.01 -18.50 0.12
CA SER A 96 1.81 -19.29 -0.19
C SER A 96 1.97 -20.08 -1.49
N PRO A 97 1.41 -21.32 -1.56
CA PRO A 97 1.20 -21.99 -2.83
C PRO A 97 0.28 -21.13 -3.72
N ALA A 98 0.22 -21.48 -5.00
CA ALA A 98 -0.56 -20.74 -5.99
C ALA A 98 -1.96 -20.36 -5.47
N ILE A 99 -2.22 -19.06 -5.45
CA ILE A 99 -3.53 -18.51 -5.09
C ILE A 99 -4.55 -18.80 -6.20
N SER A 100 -5.80 -19.12 -5.82
CA SER A 100 -6.84 -19.33 -6.82
C SER A 100 -7.18 -18.01 -7.54
N LEU A 101 -7.60 -18.11 -8.81
CA LEU A 101 -8.00 -16.96 -9.58
C LEU A 101 -9.10 -16.15 -8.88
N ASN A 102 -10.10 -16.84 -8.30
CA ASN A 102 -11.19 -16.19 -7.58
C ASN A 102 -10.69 -15.38 -6.37
N GLN A 103 -9.73 -15.92 -5.62
CA GLN A 103 -9.14 -15.18 -4.49
C GLN A 103 -8.28 -14.00 -4.99
N SER A 104 -7.54 -14.16 -6.09
CA SER A 104 -6.78 -13.07 -6.73
C SER A 104 -7.69 -11.91 -7.13
N LEU A 105 -8.80 -12.22 -7.80
CA LEU A 105 -9.78 -11.22 -8.23
C LEU A 105 -10.43 -10.53 -7.03
N LYS A 106 -10.80 -11.30 -6.00
CA LYS A 106 -11.37 -10.72 -4.77
C LYS A 106 -10.41 -9.71 -4.13
N LEU A 107 -9.14 -10.04 -4.00
CA LEU A 107 -8.15 -9.12 -3.43
C LEU A 107 -8.00 -7.85 -4.27
N VAL A 108 -8.01 -7.95 -5.60
CA VAL A 108 -7.94 -6.78 -6.49
C VAL A 108 -9.21 -5.92 -6.38
N ILE A 109 -10.39 -6.53 -6.30
CA ILE A 109 -11.66 -5.83 -6.08
C ILE A 109 -11.64 -5.10 -4.74
N ASP A 110 -11.16 -5.74 -3.66
CA ASP A 110 -11.00 -5.11 -2.35
C ASP A 110 -10.09 -3.86 -2.44
N ILE A 111 -8.93 -3.98 -3.12
CA ILE A 111 -8.00 -2.86 -3.31
C ILE A 111 -8.68 -1.73 -4.10
N LEU A 112 -9.34 -2.04 -5.22
CA LEU A 112 -10.03 -1.05 -6.05
C LEU A 112 -11.17 -0.37 -5.29
N SER A 113 -11.91 -1.10 -4.45
CA SER A 113 -12.96 -0.55 -3.60
C SER A 113 -12.40 0.49 -2.61
N GLY A 114 -11.28 0.17 -1.95
CA GLY A 114 -10.58 1.11 -1.06
C GLY A 114 -10.05 2.34 -1.81
N LEU A 115 -9.44 2.14 -3.00
CA LEU A 115 -8.95 3.24 -3.83
C LEU A 115 -10.08 4.13 -4.33
N LYS A 116 -11.21 3.55 -4.77
CA LYS A 116 -12.38 4.32 -5.18
C LYS A 116 -12.79 5.31 -4.09
N TYR A 117 -12.95 4.82 -2.86
CA TYR A 117 -13.32 5.66 -1.72
C TYR A 117 -12.28 6.77 -1.45
N ALA A 118 -10.98 6.45 -1.49
CA ALA A 118 -9.93 7.43 -1.27
C ALA A 118 -9.88 8.49 -2.39
N HIS A 119 -9.99 8.05 -3.65
CA HIS A 119 -9.99 8.93 -4.82
C HIS A 119 -11.20 9.88 -4.84
N GLU A 120 -12.40 9.42 -4.43
CA GLU A 120 -13.59 10.27 -4.26
C GLU A 120 -13.38 11.37 -3.20
N LYS A 121 -12.47 11.17 -2.25
CA LYS A 121 -12.04 12.17 -1.25
C LYS A 121 -10.85 13.03 -1.72
N GLY A 122 -10.41 12.87 -2.97
CA GLY A 122 -9.28 13.61 -3.52
C GLY A 122 -7.91 13.11 -3.07
N ILE A 123 -7.82 11.88 -2.53
CA ILE A 123 -6.58 11.31 -1.97
C ILE A 123 -5.98 10.31 -2.94
N ILE A 124 -4.73 10.52 -3.34
CA ILE A 124 -3.92 9.61 -4.15
C ILE A 124 -2.96 8.87 -3.22
N HIS A 125 -2.88 7.54 -3.33
CA HIS A 125 -2.01 6.74 -2.47
C HIS A 125 -0.53 6.86 -2.82
N ARG A 126 -0.18 6.84 -4.12
CA ARG A 126 1.17 7.03 -4.72
C ARG A 126 2.17 5.89 -4.52
N ASP A 127 1.88 4.91 -3.68
CA ASP A 127 2.79 3.78 -3.39
C ASP A 127 1.99 2.46 -3.25
N ILE A 128 1.13 2.17 -4.25
CA ILE A 128 0.38 0.91 -4.32
C ILE A 128 1.33 -0.23 -4.70
N LYS A 129 1.53 -1.14 -3.73
CA LYS A 129 2.38 -2.34 -3.87
C LYS A 129 2.01 -3.38 -2.81
N PRO A 130 2.37 -4.65 -2.98
CA PRO A 130 1.97 -5.72 -2.05
C PRO A 130 2.43 -5.53 -0.60
N GLU A 131 3.49 -4.77 -0.35
CA GLU A 131 3.97 -4.43 0.99
C GLU A 131 2.99 -3.51 1.75
N ASN A 132 2.19 -2.70 1.02
CA ASN A 132 1.21 -1.76 1.56
C ASN A 132 -0.22 -2.30 1.51
N ILE A 133 -0.42 -3.54 1.11
CA ILE A 133 -1.70 -4.25 1.17
C ILE A 133 -1.64 -5.26 2.31
N LEU A 134 -2.42 -5.02 3.34
CA LEU A 134 -2.53 -5.91 4.49
C LEU A 134 -3.72 -6.85 4.31
N LEU A 135 -3.60 -8.03 4.87
CA LEU A 135 -4.62 -9.07 4.77
C LEU A 135 -5.27 -9.33 6.13
N LYS A 136 -6.59 -9.33 6.17
CA LYS A 136 -7.36 -9.93 7.26
C LYS A 136 -7.83 -11.31 6.84
N THR A 137 -7.82 -12.25 7.78
CA THR A 137 -8.27 -13.64 7.55
C THR A 137 -9.71 -13.82 8.02
N SER A 138 -10.50 -14.58 7.28
CA SER A 138 -11.86 -14.96 7.63
C SER A 138 -12.13 -16.37 7.07
N ASP A 139 -12.41 -17.33 7.93
CA ASP A 139 -12.84 -18.73 7.69
C ASP A 139 -12.19 -19.53 6.54
N ARG A 140 -11.42 -19.06 5.69
CA ARG A 140 -10.69 -19.64 4.53
C ARG A 140 -10.51 -18.60 3.40
N SER A 141 -10.77 -17.34 3.66
CA SER A 141 -10.60 -16.28 2.67
C SER A 141 -9.78 -15.14 3.24
N TYR A 142 -9.18 -14.37 2.34
CA TYR A 142 -8.45 -13.15 2.67
C TYR A 142 -9.22 -11.95 2.16
N THR A 143 -9.18 -10.86 2.94
CA THR A 143 -9.69 -9.55 2.55
C THR A 143 -8.52 -8.57 2.54
N ALA A 144 -8.39 -7.79 1.47
CA ALA A 144 -7.32 -6.82 1.33
C ALA A 144 -7.71 -5.47 1.94
N HIS A 145 -6.76 -4.88 2.67
CA HIS A 145 -6.86 -3.56 3.28
C HIS A 145 -5.65 -2.73 2.89
N ILE A 146 -5.85 -1.56 2.29
CA ILE A 146 -4.78 -0.66 1.90
C ILE A 146 -4.27 0.06 3.16
N ALA A 147 -2.96 0.00 3.37
CA ALA A 147 -2.25 0.66 4.45
C ALA A 147 -1.38 1.80 3.94
N ASP A 148 -0.89 2.65 4.85
CA ASP A 148 0.12 3.67 4.59
C ASP A 148 -0.28 4.81 3.64
N PHE A 149 -1.57 5.18 3.63
CA PHE A 149 -2.03 6.43 3.00
C PHE A 149 -1.30 7.65 3.59
N GLY A 150 -0.85 8.55 2.72
CA GLY A 150 -0.36 9.88 3.10
C GLY A 150 1.06 9.96 3.66
N ILE A 151 1.68 8.87 4.13
CA ILE A 151 3.08 8.89 4.61
C ILE A 151 4.04 9.11 3.44
N ALA A 152 3.69 8.65 2.24
CA ALA A 152 4.47 8.88 1.02
C ALA A 152 4.46 10.36 0.59
N LYS A 153 3.35 11.09 0.78
CA LYS A 153 3.26 12.52 0.47
C LYS A 153 4.19 13.38 1.34
N LEU A 154 4.22 13.11 2.64
CA LEU A 154 5.13 13.77 3.58
C LEU A 154 6.60 13.65 3.20
N LYS A 155 6.99 12.49 2.67
CA LYS A 155 8.39 12.25 2.28
C LYS A 155 8.78 12.95 1.00
N GLN A 156 7.90 13.01 0.00
CA GLN A 156 8.22 13.66 -1.28
C GLN A 156 8.40 15.17 -1.15
N GLU A 157 7.69 15.81 -0.22
CA GLU A 157 7.91 17.22 0.12
C GLU A 157 9.25 17.45 0.83
N ILE A 158 9.78 16.43 1.53
CA ILE A 158 11.08 16.47 2.21
C ILE A 158 12.23 16.03 1.30
N ASP A 159 12.01 15.04 0.43
CA ASP A 159 13.04 14.42 -0.42
C ASP A 159 13.06 14.96 -1.87
N SER A 160 12.41 16.09 -2.16
CA SER A 160 12.35 16.69 -3.51
C SER A 160 13.73 16.97 -4.17
N GLN A 161 14.82 16.68 -3.49
CA GLN A 161 16.18 16.75 -4.01
C GLN A 161 16.80 15.40 -4.44
N ASN A 162 16.12 14.24 -4.24
CA ASN A 162 16.69 12.92 -4.57
C ASN A 162 15.66 11.96 -5.18
N ILE A 163 15.21 12.25 -6.40
CA ILE A 163 14.20 11.46 -7.13
C ILE A 163 14.66 10.01 -7.44
N LEU A 164 15.95 9.74 -7.48
CA LEU A 164 16.53 8.43 -7.85
C LEU A 164 17.09 7.60 -6.69
N GLY A 165 17.08 8.12 -5.46
CA GLY A 165 17.88 7.51 -4.38
C GLY A 165 17.13 6.75 -3.30
N ASN A 166 15.90 7.10 -2.94
CA ASN A 166 15.28 6.63 -1.70
C ASN A 166 13.76 6.39 -1.71
N THR A 167 13.09 6.52 -2.82
CA THR A 167 11.66 6.21 -2.91
C THR A 167 11.47 4.77 -3.37
N GLY A 168 10.82 3.92 -2.59
CA GLY A 168 10.30 2.59 -2.83
C GLY A 168 10.86 1.74 -3.99
N SER A 169 10.56 0.47 -4.03
CA SER A 169 10.91 -0.38 -5.16
C SER A 169 10.26 0.16 -6.45
N PRO A 170 11.02 0.49 -7.52
CA PRO A 170 10.45 0.98 -8.78
C PRO A 170 9.52 -0.03 -9.46
N ALA A 171 9.45 -1.25 -8.95
CA ALA A 171 8.73 -2.37 -9.55
C ALA A 171 7.20 -2.20 -9.68
N TYR A 172 6.60 -1.23 -8.98
CA TYR A 172 5.16 -0.94 -9.00
C TYR A 172 4.85 0.52 -9.40
N MET A 173 5.88 1.31 -9.69
CA MET A 173 5.74 2.72 -10.03
C MET A 173 5.24 2.90 -11.46
N ALA A 174 4.30 3.80 -11.63
CA ALA A 174 3.85 4.21 -12.96
C ALA A 174 4.92 5.08 -13.65
N PRO A 175 4.98 5.08 -15.00
CA PRO A 175 5.95 5.85 -15.78
C PRO A 175 6.07 7.32 -15.37
N GLU A 176 4.95 8.00 -15.18
CA GLU A 176 4.90 9.42 -14.81
C GLU A 176 5.47 9.71 -13.42
N GLN A 177 5.43 8.74 -12.52
CA GLN A 177 5.97 8.92 -11.16
C GLN A 177 7.49 9.10 -11.15
N PHE A 178 8.20 8.59 -12.16
CA PHE A 178 9.64 8.82 -12.31
C PHE A 178 9.99 10.28 -12.66
N TYR A 179 8.98 11.05 -13.08
CA TYR A 179 9.09 12.50 -13.36
C TYR A 179 8.45 13.35 -12.25
N GLY A 180 8.01 12.71 -11.14
CA GLY A 180 7.38 13.41 -10.02
C GLY A 180 5.91 13.78 -10.25
N GLU A 181 5.28 13.22 -11.29
CA GLU A 181 3.86 13.45 -11.59
C GLU A 181 3.00 12.37 -10.93
N TYR A 182 1.91 12.80 -10.27
CA TYR A 182 1.02 11.91 -9.53
C TYR A 182 -0.44 12.21 -9.86
N SER A 183 -1.18 11.15 -10.17
CA SER A 183 -2.61 11.18 -10.43
C SER A 183 -3.27 9.89 -9.93
N TYR A 184 -4.58 9.81 -9.96
CA TYR A 184 -5.29 8.56 -9.64
C TYR A 184 -4.86 7.38 -10.52
N ASN A 185 -4.45 7.67 -11.75
CA ASN A 185 -4.01 6.66 -12.71
C ASN A 185 -2.70 5.97 -12.29
N CYS A 186 -1.84 6.60 -11.47
CA CYS A 186 -0.64 5.93 -10.97
C CYS A 186 -0.97 4.82 -9.96
N ASP A 187 -2.01 5.01 -9.13
CA ASP A 187 -2.48 3.95 -8.22
C ASP A 187 -3.07 2.78 -9.01
N LEU A 188 -3.83 3.07 -10.08
CA LEU A 188 -4.43 2.03 -10.94
C LEU A 188 -3.38 1.25 -11.73
N TYR A 189 -2.26 1.89 -12.10
CA TYR A 189 -1.11 1.21 -12.67
C TYR A 189 -0.49 0.23 -11.67
N GLY A 190 -0.28 0.64 -10.42
CA GLY A 190 0.18 -0.22 -9.34
C GLY A 190 -0.74 -1.43 -9.13
N VAL A 191 -2.07 -1.22 -9.16
CA VAL A 191 -3.05 -2.33 -9.12
C VAL A 191 -2.90 -3.26 -10.32
N GLY A 192 -2.65 -2.73 -11.53
CA GLY A 192 -2.37 -3.53 -12.73
C GLY A 192 -1.15 -4.45 -12.57
N ILE A 193 -0.05 -3.95 -11.95
CA ILE A 193 1.12 -4.77 -11.63
C ILE A 193 0.77 -5.86 -10.61
N ILE A 194 0.02 -5.53 -9.55
CA ILE A 194 -0.43 -6.49 -8.54
C ILE A 194 -1.33 -7.57 -9.19
N LEU A 195 -2.29 -7.18 -10.03
CA LEU A 195 -3.14 -8.14 -10.74
C LEU A 195 -2.31 -9.08 -11.62
N TYR A 196 -1.35 -8.53 -12.38
CA TYR A 196 -0.44 -9.34 -13.19
C TYR A 196 0.30 -10.36 -12.32
N GLU A 197 0.91 -9.91 -11.21
CA GLU A 197 1.68 -10.77 -10.30
C GLU A 197 0.81 -11.84 -9.65
N LEU A 198 -0.42 -11.52 -9.24
CA LEU A 198 -1.37 -12.47 -8.65
C LEU A 198 -1.79 -13.59 -9.62
N VAL A 199 -1.95 -13.27 -10.92
CA VAL A 199 -2.42 -14.26 -11.91
C VAL A 199 -1.30 -15.03 -12.59
N THR A 200 -0.07 -14.51 -12.60
CA THR A 200 1.07 -15.16 -13.26
C THR A 200 2.13 -15.69 -12.29
N GLY A 201 2.07 -15.30 -11.02
CA GLY A 201 3.08 -15.61 -10.01
C GLY A 201 4.39 -14.81 -10.13
N ASN A 202 4.51 -13.91 -11.12
CA ASN A 202 5.70 -13.11 -11.36
C ASN A 202 5.34 -11.67 -11.69
N ARG A 203 6.26 -10.74 -11.47
CA ARG A 203 6.09 -9.36 -11.94
C ARG A 203 6.29 -9.26 -13.45
N PRO A 204 5.63 -8.30 -14.12
CA PRO A 204 5.79 -8.13 -15.58
C PRO A 204 7.20 -7.66 -15.97
N PHE A 205 7.89 -6.98 -15.07
CA PHE A 205 9.24 -6.48 -15.27
C PHE A 205 10.12 -6.88 -14.09
N SER A 206 11.39 -7.24 -14.40
CA SER A 206 12.41 -7.66 -13.43
C SER A 206 13.76 -7.02 -13.79
N GLY A 207 14.71 -7.07 -12.87
CA GLY A 207 16.05 -6.52 -13.07
C GLY A 207 16.47 -5.52 -11.99
N MET A 208 17.60 -4.87 -12.20
CA MET A 208 18.14 -3.83 -11.33
C MET A 208 17.25 -2.56 -11.40
N PRO A 209 17.29 -1.65 -10.40
CA PRO A 209 16.42 -0.48 -10.35
C PRO A 209 16.39 0.35 -11.63
N LYS A 210 17.53 0.57 -12.30
CA LYS A 210 17.60 1.32 -13.57
C LYS A 210 16.92 0.59 -14.73
N GLU A 211 17.04 -0.74 -14.76
CA GLU A 211 16.40 -1.59 -15.78
C GLU A 211 14.88 -1.59 -15.59
N LEU A 212 14.41 -1.68 -14.33
CA LEU A 212 12.99 -1.55 -13.99
C LEU A 212 12.43 -0.20 -14.44
N VAL A 213 13.12 0.90 -14.17
CA VAL A 213 12.70 2.23 -14.64
C VAL A 213 12.56 2.24 -16.17
N ALA A 214 13.57 1.77 -16.90
CA ALA A 214 13.53 1.70 -18.37
C ALA A 214 12.36 0.83 -18.88
N ALA A 215 12.13 -0.33 -18.23
CA ALA A 215 11.05 -1.24 -18.58
C ALA A 215 9.66 -0.60 -18.35
N HIS A 216 9.45 0.04 -17.21
CA HIS A 216 8.19 0.76 -16.92
C HIS A 216 7.95 1.90 -17.91
N LEU A 217 9.00 2.60 -18.34
CA LEU A 217 8.88 3.71 -19.30
C LEU A 217 8.55 3.24 -20.71
N SER A 218 9.14 2.14 -21.19
CA SER A 218 9.13 1.82 -22.62
C SER A 218 8.77 0.38 -22.99
N GLN A 219 9.00 -0.61 -22.11
CA GLN A 219 8.82 -2.01 -22.47
C GLN A 219 7.33 -2.39 -22.45
N PRO A 220 6.78 -2.96 -23.54
CA PRO A 220 5.44 -3.53 -23.54
C PRO A 220 5.30 -4.68 -22.52
N VAL A 221 4.13 -4.80 -21.94
CA VAL A 221 3.81 -5.96 -21.08
C VAL A 221 3.49 -7.17 -21.97
N THR A 222 4.10 -8.32 -21.66
CA THR A 222 3.77 -9.60 -22.29
C THR A 222 2.96 -10.43 -21.32
N ILE A 223 1.79 -10.92 -21.73
CA ILE A 223 0.88 -11.71 -20.89
C ILE A 223 0.64 -13.06 -21.58
N SER A 224 0.86 -14.17 -20.84
CA SER A 224 0.62 -15.51 -21.36
C SER A 224 -0.81 -15.69 -21.88
N ALA A 225 -0.96 -16.49 -22.94
CA ALA A 225 -2.27 -16.87 -23.47
C ALA A 225 -3.10 -17.70 -22.48
N ASP A 226 -2.48 -18.33 -21.49
CA ASP A 226 -3.15 -19.10 -20.43
C ASP A 226 -3.96 -18.21 -19.48
N VAL A 227 -3.62 -16.91 -19.39
CA VAL A 227 -4.41 -15.94 -18.64
C VAL A 227 -5.72 -15.66 -19.39
N PRO A 228 -6.89 -15.71 -18.72
CA PRO A 228 -8.18 -15.44 -19.37
C PRO A 228 -8.21 -14.11 -20.10
N LEU A 229 -8.84 -14.07 -21.28
CA LEU A 229 -8.83 -12.92 -22.20
C LEU A 229 -9.23 -11.61 -21.50
N LEU A 230 -10.30 -11.62 -20.69
CA LEU A 230 -10.76 -10.41 -19.98
C LEU A 230 -9.69 -9.86 -19.03
N LEU A 231 -8.96 -10.73 -18.35
CA LEU A 231 -7.88 -10.31 -17.46
C LEU A 231 -6.67 -9.79 -18.24
N ARG A 232 -6.34 -10.41 -19.38
CA ARG A 232 -5.30 -9.87 -20.27
C ARG A 232 -5.63 -8.45 -20.73
N LEU A 233 -6.89 -8.20 -21.11
CA LEU A 233 -7.35 -6.87 -21.52
C LEU A 233 -7.29 -5.88 -20.34
N ALA A 234 -7.75 -6.28 -19.15
CA ALA A 234 -7.71 -5.43 -17.96
C ALA A 234 -6.27 -5.07 -17.58
N ILE A 235 -5.37 -6.05 -17.53
CA ILE A 235 -3.94 -5.83 -17.25
C ILE A 235 -3.32 -4.92 -18.31
N SER A 236 -3.53 -5.22 -19.61
CA SER A 236 -2.96 -4.42 -20.70
C SER A 236 -3.40 -2.96 -20.61
N LYS A 237 -4.69 -2.71 -20.39
CA LYS A 237 -5.22 -1.34 -20.24
C LYS A 237 -4.65 -0.63 -19.01
N SER A 238 -4.53 -1.33 -17.87
CA SER A 238 -3.96 -0.74 -16.64
C SER A 238 -2.48 -0.37 -16.80
N LEU A 239 -1.73 -1.13 -17.60
CA LEU A 239 -0.28 -0.99 -17.79
C LEU A 239 0.12 -0.19 -19.04
N GLU A 240 -0.83 0.50 -19.68
CA GLU A 240 -0.55 1.48 -20.72
C GLU A 240 0.43 2.55 -20.20
N LYS A 241 1.38 2.96 -21.04
CA LYS A 241 2.44 3.89 -20.62
C LYS A 241 1.91 5.30 -20.41
N LEU A 242 0.97 5.74 -21.24
CA LEU A 242 0.32 7.04 -21.11
C LEU A 242 -0.86 6.97 -20.12
N PRO A 243 -0.91 7.81 -19.08
CA PRO A 243 -2.01 7.82 -18.11
C PRO A 243 -3.40 7.95 -18.74
N SER A 244 -3.52 8.75 -19.81
CA SER A 244 -4.80 8.98 -20.53
C SER A 244 -5.34 7.74 -21.24
N ARG A 245 -4.53 6.70 -21.46
CA ARG A 245 -4.94 5.43 -22.07
C ARG A 245 -5.35 4.37 -21.05
N ARG A 246 -5.09 4.61 -19.77
CA ARG A 246 -5.46 3.70 -18.68
C ARG A 246 -6.92 3.88 -18.27
N TYR A 247 -7.35 3.12 -17.29
CA TYR A 247 -8.57 3.41 -16.55
C TYR A 247 -8.46 4.79 -15.91
N GLN A 248 -9.53 5.59 -15.98
CA GLN A 248 -9.51 6.95 -15.44
C GLN A 248 -9.97 6.99 -13.98
N THR A 249 -10.73 6.00 -13.53
CA THR A 249 -11.20 5.87 -12.15
C THR A 249 -11.09 4.41 -11.67
N ALA A 250 -11.01 4.21 -10.35
CA ALA A 250 -11.07 2.88 -9.77
C ALA A 250 -12.43 2.19 -10.05
N ALA A 251 -13.51 2.97 -10.15
CA ALA A 251 -14.83 2.44 -10.52
C ALA A 251 -14.89 1.92 -11.97
N GLU A 252 -14.14 2.49 -12.90
CA GLU A 252 -14.05 2.00 -14.27
C GLU A 252 -13.27 0.67 -14.35
N MET A 253 -12.33 0.44 -13.44
CA MET A 253 -11.51 -0.77 -13.40
C MET A 253 -12.21 -1.92 -12.65
N LEU A 254 -13.16 -1.62 -11.72
CA LEU A 254 -14.03 -2.58 -11.04
C LEU A 254 -15.00 -3.26 -12.01
#